data_bb2b616c966ccdf1d8edcebc8bf37b43
#
_entry.id   bb2b616c966ccdf1d8edcebc8bf37b43
#
_cell.length_a   1.000
_cell.length_b   1.000
_cell.length_c   1.000
_cell.angle_alpha   90.00
_cell.angle_beta   90.00
_cell.angle_gamma   90.00
#
_symmetry.space_group_name_H-M   'P 1'
#
loop_
_entity.id
_entity.type
_entity.pdbx_description
1 polymer ?
#
loop_
_entity_poly.entity_id
_entity_poly.type
_entity_poly.pdbx_seq_one_letter_code
_entity_poly.pdbx_strand_id
1 'polypeptide(L)'
;MPERIMPGLGLRAFYDPGQRDWGTSVSEDLRALSVLVQARALSRSSALPASGSVGDITIVPAAAGANANALALWDGEPGAESWVYLTPQPSWQVWIADEARHVCFRDGAWVEVPRPGIVPIRTLTATAHTLELADLGSIVETTGSSAVTVTIPPEAVVPFEIGALINVTQVGAGVATVAAAAGVSLNGVTAGSVALSGQWAGAALVKRGADAWAIQGALAGAVT
;
A
#
# COMPACT_ATOMS: atom_id res chain seq x y z
N MET A 1 -6.22 15.78 38.53
CA MET A 1 -5.88 14.49 37.85
C MET A 1 -4.60 14.72 37.05
N PRO A 2 -3.63 13.83 37.07
CA PRO A 2 -2.46 14.03 36.25
C PRO A 2 -2.84 14.14 34.77
N GLU A 3 -2.07 14.90 34.00
CA GLU A 3 -2.25 14.96 32.56
C GLU A 3 -2.39 13.53 31.99
N ARG A 4 -3.24 13.35 31.01
CA ARG A 4 -3.42 12.06 30.37
C ARG A 4 -3.27 12.17 28.86
N ILE A 5 -2.84 11.08 28.26
CA ILE A 5 -2.71 10.96 26.81
C ILE A 5 -4.09 10.72 26.20
N MET A 6 -4.45 11.55 25.22
CA MET A 6 -5.68 11.42 24.47
C MET A 6 -5.57 10.24 23.48
N PRO A 7 -6.65 9.46 23.32
CA PRO A 7 -6.67 8.42 22.28
C PRO A 7 -6.51 9.03 20.88
N GLY A 8 -5.95 8.28 19.95
CA GLY A 8 -5.69 8.70 18.60
C GLY A 8 -4.27 9.25 18.43
N LEU A 9 -4.10 10.56 18.34
CA LEU A 9 -2.80 11.18 18.06
C LEU A 9 -1.82 11.14 19.24
N GLY A 10 -2.26 10.72 20.43
CA GLY A 10 -1.40 10.67 21.61
C GLY A 10 -1.10 12.04 22.24
N LEU A 11 -1.94 13.04 21.98
CA LEU A 11 -1.78 14.38 22.53
C LEU A 11 -2.07 14.40 24.03
N ARG A 12 -1.44 15.30 24.75
CA ARG A 12 -1.62 15.45 26.21
C ARG A 12 -2.73 16.44 26.51
N ALA A 13 -3.56 16.11 27.46
CA ALA A 13 -4.67 16.96 27.88
C ALA A 13 -5.07 16.72 29.34
N PHE A 14 -6.07 17.46 29.82
CA PHE A 14 -6.62 17.36 31.15
C PHE A 14 -5.62 17.70 32.25
N TYR A 15 -4.92 18.82 32.08
CA TYR A 15 -4.02 19.36 33.08
C TYR A 15 -4.76 19.75 34.37
N ASP A 16 -4.15 19.53 35.50
CA ASP A 16 -4.77 19.92 36.81
C ASP A 16 -4.81 21.46 36.95
N PRO A 17 -5.86 21.99 37.57
CA PRO A 17 -5.92 23.41 37.95
C PRO A 17 -4.65 23.80 38.74
N GLY A 18 -3.94 24.83 38.26
CA GLY A 18 -2.70 25.29 38.87
C GLY A 18 -1.43 24.49 38.51
N GLN A 19 -1.54 23.47 37.67
CA GLN A 19 -0.36 22.78 37.12
C GLN A 19 0.54 23.78 36.39
N ARG A 20 1.83 23.74 36.70
CA ARG A 20 2.86 24.54 36.00
C ARG A 20 3.43 23.76 34.82
N ASP A 21 4.08 24.48 33.89
CA ASP A 21 4.81 23.91 32.74
C ASP A 21 3.94 23.17 31.69
N TRP A 22 2.60 23.26 31.79
CA TRP A 22 1.69 22.70 30.79
C TRP A 22 1.86 23.34 29.40
N GLY A 23 2.36 24.58 29.34
CA GLY A 23 2.54 25.32 28.09
C GLY A 23 3.52 24.63 27.13
N THR A 24 4.59 24.03 27.62
CA THR A 24 5.55 23.26 26.81
C THR A 24 4.85 22.05 26.18
N SER A 25 4.15 21.26 26.98
CA SER A 25 3.40 20.09 26.52
C SER A 25 2.36 20.44 25.45
N VAL A 26 1.58 21.53 25.68
CA VAL A 26 0.59 21.99 24.70
C VAL A 26 1.26 22.49 23.40
N SER A 27 2.40 23.19 23.53
CA SER A 27 3.13 23.68 22.34
C SER A 27 3.66 22.52 21.49
N GLU A 28 4.20 21.47 22.12
CA GLU A 28 4.63 20.25 21.43
C GLU A 28 3.45 19.52 20.76
N ASP A 29 2.31 19.45 21.42
CA ASP A 29 1.10 18.83 20.89
C ASP A 29 0.51 19.63 19.72
N LEU A 30 0.51 20.97 19.79
CA LEU A 30 0.12 21.84 18.68
C LEU A 30 1.08 21.72 17.51
N ARG A 31 2.38 21.56 17.78
CA ARG A 31 3.39 21.27 16.74
C ARG A 31 3.07 19.95 16.04
N ALA A 32 2.78 18.88 16.80
CA ALA A 32 2.38 17.60 16.22
C ALA A 32 1.10 17.73 15.38
N LEU A 33 0.09 18.44 15.86
CA LEU A 33 -1.13 18.72 15.08
C LEU A 33 -0.84 19.49 13.80
N SER A 34 0.02 20.50 13.83
CA SER A 34 0.36 21.29 12.64
C SER A 34 1.04 20.46 11.55
N VAL A 35 1.79 19.44 11.94
CA VAL A 35 2.41 18.50 11.02
C VAL A 35 1.40 17.52 10.44
N LEU A 36 0.42 17.08 11.24
CA LEU A 36 -0.49 15.99 10.89
C LEU A 36 -1.77 16.45 10.19
N VAL A 37 -2.20 17.69 10.42
CA VAL A 37 -3.33 18.27 9.70
C VAL A 37 -2.88 18.66 8.30
N GLN A 38 -3.41 17.97 7.28
CA GLN A 38 -2.99 18.10 5.88
C GLN A 38 -1.48 17.80 5.67
N ALA A 39 -1.01 16.73 6.27
CA ALA A 39 0.39 16.35 6.28
C ALA A 39 0.98 16.28 4.86
N ARG A 40 2.04 17.08 4.62
CA ARG A 40 2.76 17.14 3.35
C ARG A 40 4.25 17.09 3.63
N ALA A 41 4.93 16.04 3.18
CA ALA A 41 6.38 15.94 3.21
C ALA A 41 6.99 16.30 1.85
N LEU A 42 8.17 16.88 1.87
CA LEU A 42 8.91 17.22 0.65
C LEU A 42 9.38 15.95 -0.07
N SER A 43 9.92 14.99 0.69
CA SER A 43 10.44 13.72 0.19
C SER A 43 10.41 12.65 1.29
N ARG A 44 10.59 11.38 0.90
CA ARG A 44 10.85 10.24 1.80
C ARG A 44 12.07 9.41 1.41
N SER A 45 12.67 9.72 0.28
CA SER A 45 13.82 8.98 -0.29
C SER A 45 15.13 9.75 -0.20
N SER A 46 15.07 11.07 -0.07
CA SER A 46 16.25 11.93 0.05
C SER A 46 16.81 11.90 1.46
N ALA A 47 18.13 11.90 1.58
CA ALA A 47 18.79 12.10 2.86
C ALA A 47 18.29 13.39 3.53
N LEU A 48 18.19 13.36 4.87
CA LEU A 48 17.79 14.54 5.62
C LEU A 48 18.82 15.66 5.41
N PRO A 49 18.44 16.84 4.90
CA PRO A 49 19.38 17.94 4.72
C PRO A 49 19.89 18.46 6.06
N ALA A 50 21.07 19.08 6.07
CA ALA A 50 21.67 19.64 7.29
C ALA A 50 20.85 20.81 7.86
N SER A 51 20.09 21.51 7.03
CA SER A 51 19.18 22.62 7.40
C SER A 51 17.97 22.63 6.48
N GLY A 52 16.91 23.31 6.89
CA GLY A 52 15.68 23.50 6.15
C GLY A 52 15.10 24.91 6.33
N SER A 53 13.94 25.15 5.79
CA SER A 53 13.11 26.32 6.10
C SER A 53 12.12 25.93 7.22
N VAL A 54 11.85 26.86 8.13
CA VAL A 54 10.85 26.61 9.19
C VAL A 54 9.52 26.17 8.57
N GLY A 55 9.03 25.01 9.00
CA GLY A 55 7.83 24.37 8.46
C GLY A 55 8.11 23.31 7.38
N ASP A 56 9.36 23.13 6.93
CA ASP A 56 9.69 22.01 6.05
C ASP A 56 9.49 20.69 6.77
N ILE A 57 8.75 19.78 6.12
CA ILE A 57 8.51 18.44 6.61
C ILE A 57 9.10 17.45 5.61
N THR A 58 9.79 16.44 6.11
CA THR A 58 10.29 15.32 5.31
C THR A 58 10.12 14.01 6.07
N ILE A 59 10.15 12.88 5.38
CA ILE A 59 10.20 11.57 6.02
C ILE A 59 11.65 11.12 6.06
N VAL A 60 12.14 10.74 7.25
CA VAL A 60 13.48 10.16 7.40
C VAL A 60 13.53 8.84 6.64
N PRO A 61 14.50 8.63 5.72
CA PRO A 61 14.58 7.39 4.98
C PRO A 61 14.68 6.14 5.88
N ALA A 62 14.08 5.04 5.47
CA ALA A 62 14.09 3.79 6.23
C ALA A 62 15.51 3.27 6.53
N ALA A 63 16.48 3.58 5.66
CA ALA A 63 17.88 3.18 5.80
C ALA A 63 18.71 4.11 6.73
N ALA A 64 18.13 5.19 7.25
CA ALA A 64 18.89 6.19 8.02
C ALA A 64 19.30 5.75 9.44
N GLY A 65 18.81 4.60 9.92
CA GLY A 65 19.07 4.10 11.28
C GLY A 65 18.24 4.85 12.33
N ALA A 66 18.81 5.80 13.03
CA ALA A 66 18.08 6.57 14.03
C ALA A 66 16.94 7.37 13.39
N ASN A 67 15.77 7.38 14.05
CA ASN A 67 14.54 8.04 13.58
C ASN A 67 14.05 7.58 12.20
N ALA A 68 14.46 6.40 11.73
CA ALA A 68 13.99 5.85 10.46
C ALA A 68 12.45 5.90 10.37
N ASN A 69 11.93 6.33 9.22
CA ASN A 69 10.50 6.54 8.96
C ASN A 69 9.82 7.67 9.75
N ALA A 70 10.50 8.38 10.66
CA ALA A 70 9.90 9.51 11.38
C ALA A 70 9.54 10.65 10.41
N LEU A 71 8.49 11.40 10.75
CA LEU A 71 8.27 12.72 10.18
C LEU A 71 9.22 13.70 10.85
N ALA A 72 10.08 14.33 10.08
CA ALA A 72 11.01 15.34 10.54
C ALA A 72 10.50 16.72 10.12
N LEU A 73 10.24 17.60 11.10
CA LEU A 73 9.86 19.00 10.92
C LEU A 73 11.06 19.87 11.22
N TRP A 74 11.41 20.81 10.34
CA TRP A 74 12.40 21.85 10.64
C TRP A 74 11.74 22.97 11.44
N ASP A 75 12.10 23.10 12.71
CA ASP A 75 11.47 24.04 13.65
C ASP A 75 12.43 24.42 14.79
N GLY A 76 12.17 25.54 15.45
CA GLY A 76 12.92 26.06 16.59
C GLY A 76 12.86 27.57 16.69
N GLU A 77 13.51 28.11 17.72
CA GLU A 77 13.72 29.55 17.84
C GLU A 77 14.66 30.05 16.73
N PRO A 78 14.49 31.30 16.26
CA PRO A 78 15.33 31.86 15.21
C PRO A 78 16.84 31.74 15.52
N GLY A 79 17.58 31.03 14.67
CA GLY A 79 19.02 30.77 14.82
C GLY A 79 19.37 29.55 15.70
N ALA A 80 18.34 28.82 16.15
CA ALA A 80 18.47 27.56 16.89
C ALA A 80 17.52 26.48 16.35
N GLU A 81 17.12 26.59 15.08
CA GLU A 81 16.25 25.63 14.43
C GLU A 81 16.95 24.28 14.26
N SER A 82 16.16 23.22 14.33
CA SER A 82 16.63 21.85 14.16
C SER A 82 15.51 20.93 13.68
N TRP A 83 15.88 19.70 13.29
CA TRP A 83 14.89 18.67 12.97
C TRP A 83 14.24 18.13 14.24
N VAL A 84 12.92 18.32 14.33
CA VAL A 84 12.06 17.75 15.37
C VAL A 84 11.37 16.52 14.79
N TYR A 85 11.48 15.38 15.47
CA TYR A 85 11.02 14.09 14.96
C TYR A 85 9.70 13.66 15.60
N LEU A 86 8.74 13.26 14.76
CA LEU A 86 7.51 12.63 15.20
C LEU A 86 7.52 11.17 14.74
N THR A 87 7.41 10.26 15.70
CA THR A 87 7.30 8.82 15.42
C THR A 87 5.94 8.52 14.81
N PRO A 88 5.88 7.97 13.59
CA PRO A 88 4.61 7.73 12.93
C PRO A 88 3.81 6.63 13.63
N GLN A 89 2.49 6.80 13.65
CA GLN A 89 1.56 5.79 14.14
C GLN A 89 0.87 5.09 12.96
N PRO A 90 0.41 3.84 13.13
CA PRO A 90 -0.34 3.15 12.11
C PRO A 90 -1.51 3.99 11.59
N SER A 91 -1.74 3.95 10.29
CA SER A 91 -2.78 4.69 9.56
C SER A 91 -2.52 6.18 9.35
N TRP A 92 -1.40 6.76 9.81
CA TRP A 92 -1.05 8.12 9.42
C TRP A 92 -0.87 8.21 7.91
N GLN A 93 -1.38 9.30 7.32
CA GLN A 93 -1.27 9.54 5.89
C GLN A 93 -0.53 10.85 5.62
N VAL A 94 0.33 10.84 4.62
CA VAL A 94 1.14 11.99 4.22
C VAL A 94 1.16 12.10 2.70
N TRP A 95 1.03 13.33 2.19
CA TRP A 95 1.31 13.63 0.80
C TRP A 95 2.82 13.80 0.58
N ILE A 96 3.40 13.08 -0.36
CA ILE A 96 4.81 13.22 -0.75
C ILE A 96 4.89 14.10 -1.98
N ALA A 97 5.54 15.26 -1.84
CA ALA A 97 5.52 16.29 -2.85
C ALA A 97 6.31 15.94 -4.11
N ASP A 98 7.52 15.39 -3.97
CA ASP A 98 8.39 15.00 -5.09
C ASP A 98 7.86 13.78 -5.85
N GLU A 99 7.08 12.93 -5.19
CA GLU A 99 6.46 11.75 -5.79
C GLU A 99 5.02 12.03 -6.29
N ALA A 100 4.42 13.15 -5.89
CA ALA A 100 3.03 13.53 -6.15
C ALA A 100 2.03 12.41 -5.78
N ARG A 101 2.17 11.82 -4.57
CA ARG A 101 1.32 10.71 -4.09
C ARG A 101 1.08 10.74 -2.59
N HIS A 102 0.01 10.10 -2.16
CA HIS A 102 -0.24 9.81 -0.76
C HIS A 102 0.43 8.50 -0.34
N VAL A 103 0.98 8.49 0.85
CA VAL A 103 1.48 7.30 1.54
C VAL A 103 0.78 7.14 2.88
N CYS A 104 0.63 5.88 3.32
CA CYS A 104 0.07 5.52 4.61
C CYS A 104 1.10 4.72 5.40
N PHE A 105 1.26 5.01 6.69
CA PHE A 105 2.15 4.25 7.56
C PHE A 105 1.46 2.98 8.04
N ARG A 106 2.00 1.83 7.67
CA ARG A 106 1.54 0.51 8.11
C ARG A 106 2.69 -0.49 8.12
N ASP A 107 2.64 -1.44 9.03
CA ASP A 107 3.65 -2.52 9.15
C ASP A 107 5.09 -2.00 9.24
N GLY A 108 5.27 -0.83 9.91
CA GLY A 108 6.58 -0.21 10.11
C GLY A 108 7.13 0.54 8.90
N ALA A 109 6.35 0.73 7.84
CA ALA A 109 6.79 1.39 6.61
C ALA A 109 5.74 2.35 6.03
N TRP A 110 6.20 3.33 5.24
CA TRP A 110 5.35 4.21 4.44
C TRP A 110 5.03 3.54 3.10
N VAL A 111 3.80 3.09 2.94
CA VAL A 111 3.31 2.38 1.76
C VAL A 111 2.41 3.30 0.93
N GLU A 112 2.54 3.23 -0.38
CA GLU A 112 1.71 4.03 -1.29
C GLU A 112 0.21 3.72 -1.11
N VAL A 113 -0.60 4.77 -1.05
CA VAL A 113 -2.06 4.65 -1.13
C VAL A 113 -2.43 4.55 -2.62
N PRO A 114 -3.09 3.47 -3.05
CA PRO A 114 -3.49 3.31 -4.44
C PRO A 114 -4.31 4.51 -4.93
N ARG A 115 -4.00 5.00 -6.12
CA ARG A 115 -4.76 6.10 -6.74
C ARG A 115 -5.99 5.53 -7.44
N PRO A 116 -7.18 6.10 -7.20
CA PRO A 116 -8.35 5.75 -7.99
C PRO A 116 -8.09 5.93 -9.50
N GLY A 117 -8.47 4.93 -10.30
CA GLY A 117 -8.31 4.98 -11.76
C GLY A 117 -6.92 4.62 -12.29
N ILE A 118 -5.93 4.35 -11.45
CA ILE A 118 -4.64 3.80 -11.85
C ILE A 118 -4.58 2.34 -11.40
N VAL A 119 -4.54 1.44 -12.37
CA VAL A 119 -4.42 0.00 -12.12
C VAL A 119 -2.95 -0.40 -12.22
N PRO A 120 -2.35 -0.99 -11.18
CA PRO A 120 -0.98 -1.49 -11.25
C PRO A 120 -0.83 -2.57 -12.32
N ILE A 121 0.29 -2.55 -13.05
CA ILE A 121 0.63 -3.60 -14.01
C ILE A 121 1.75 -4.44 -13.40
N ARG A 122 1.54 -5.76 -13.35
CA ARG A 122 2.53 -6.75 -12.92
C ARG A 122 2.94 -7.61 -14.10
N THR A 123 4.15 -7.42 -14.58
CA THR A 123 4.70 -8.16 -15.72
C THR A 123 5.29 -9.49 -15.25
N LEU A 124 4.81 -10.58 -15.82
CA LEU A 124 5.31 -11.94 -15.60
C LEU A 124 6.19 -12.39 -16.79
N THR A 125 7.42 -12.78 -16.47
CA THR A 125 8.35 -13.42 -17.42
C THR A 125 8.49 -14.93 -17.15
N ALA A 126 8.02 -15.40 -15.98
CA ALA A 126 8.02 -16.80 -15.60
C ALA A 126 6.91 -17.58 -16.32
N THR A 127 7.09 -18.89 -16.46
CA THR A 127 6.10 -19.80 -17.08
C THR A 127 5.01 -20.27 -16.12
N ALA A 128 5.11 -19.93 -14.84
CA ALA A 128 4.08 -20.19 -13.83
C ALA A 128 4.04 -19.05 -12.82
N HIS A 129 2.83 -18.71 -12.37
CA HIS A 129 2.59 -17.74 -11.30
C HIS A 129 1.37 -18.17 -10.50
N THR A 130 1.51 -18.20 -9.19
CA THR A 130 0.37 -18.38 -8.28
C THR A 130 -0.06 -17.00 -7.79
N LEU A 131 -1.35 -16.69 -7.91
CA LEU A 131 -1.87 -15.39 -7.48
C LEU A 131 -1.64 -15.17 -5.99
N GLU A 132 -1.25 -13.95 -5.65
CA GLU A 132 -0.96 -13.50 -4.28
C GLU A 132 -1.70 -12.19 -3.96
N LEU A 133 -1.79 -11.80 -2.68
CA LEU A 133 -2.51 -10.57 -2.28
C LEU A 133 -1.99 -9.31 -2.99
N ALA A 134 -0.72 -9.30 -3.40
CA ALA A 134 -0.15 -8.19 -4.15
C ALA A 134 -0.69 -8.08 -5.60
N ASP A 135 -1.37 -9.12 -6.12
CA ASP A 135 -2.04 -9.07 -7.43
C ASP A 135 -3.41 -8.41 -7.38
N LEU A 136 -3.95 -8.22 -6.16
CA LEU A 136 -5.28 -7.63 -5.98
C LEU A 136 -5.39 -6.24 -6.64
N GLY A 137 -6.41 -6.07 -7.45
CA GLY A 137 -6.67 -4.82 -8.16
C GLY A 137 -5.66 -4.50 -9.26
N SER A 138 -4.83 -5.45 -9.70
CA SER A 138 -3.82 -5.26 -10.74
C SER A 138 -4.20 -5.91 -12.08
N ILE A 139 -3.39 -5.60 -13.10
CA ILE A 139 -3.32 -6.35 -14.35
C ILE A 139 -2.04 -7.19 -14.31
N VAL A 140 -2.21 -8.50 -14.33
CA VAL A 140 -1.13 -9.47 -14.43
C VAL A 140 -0.87 -9.74 -15.92
N GLU A 141 0.25 -9.26 -16.45
CA GLU A 141 0.62 -9.38 -17.86
C GLU A 141 1.62 -10.51 -18.08
N THR A 142 1.28 -11.49 -18.91
CA THR A 142 2.21 -12.53 -19.35
C THR A 142 2.90 -12.08 -20.63
N THR A 143 4.23 -11.89 -20.60
CA THR A 143 4.99 -11.28 -21.71
C THR A 143 5.91 -12.26 -22.44
N GLY A 144 6.04 -13.47 -21.93
CA GLY A 144 6.93 -14.49 -22.52
C GLY A 144 6.41 -15.10 -23.83
N SER A 145 7.31 -15.79 -24.54
CA SER A 145 6.97 -16.60 -25.73
C SER A 145 6.57 -18.03 -25.37
N SER A 146 6.86 -18.50 -24.17
CA SER A 146 6.48 -19.81 -23.66
C SER A 146 5.11 -19.75 -23.00
N ALA A 147 4.39 -20.89 -22.99
CA ALA A 147 3.12 -20.99 -22.27
C ALA A 147 3.27 -20.66 -20.78
N VAL A 148 2.30 -19.95 -20.24
CA VAL A 148 2.28 -19.50 -18.84
C VAL A 148 1.00 -20.01 -18.17
N THR A 149 1.15 -20.55 -16.96
CA THR A 149 -0.01 -20.90 -16.12
C THR A 149 -0.11 -19.93 -14.95
N VAL A 150 -1.26 -19.26 -14.86
CA VAL A 150 -1.65 -18.42 -13.71
C VAL A 150 -2.58 -19.24 -12.83
N THR A 151 -2.13 -19.59 -11.64
CA THR A 151 -2.86 -20.47 -10.71
C THR A 151 -3.62 -19.66 -9.67
N ILE A 152 -4.91 -19.95 -9.49
CA ILE A 152 -5.75 -19.40 -8.42
C ILE A 152 -5.55 -20.29 -7.19
N PRO A 153 -4.96 -19.79 -6.08
CA PRO A 153 -4.73 -20.57 -4.87
C PRO A 153 -6.00 -20.78 -4.05
N PRO A 154 -6.04 -21.80 -3.17
CA PRO A 154 -7.10 -21.93 -2.16
C PRO A 154 -7.10 -20.75 -1.19
N GLU A 155 -8.28 -20.43 -0.64
CA GLU A 155 -8.44 -19.37 0.36
C GLU A 155 -7.57 -19.60 1.61
N ALA A 156 -7.38 -20.86 2.01
CA ALA A 156 -6.51 -21.22 3.13
C ALA A 156 -5.02 -20.86 2.91
N VAL A 157 -4.59 -20.68 1.64
CA VAL A 157 -3.21 -20.33 1.29
C VAL A 157 -3.09 -18.82 1.06
N VAL A 158 -4.02 -18.23 0.31
CA VAL A 158 -4.08 -16.77 0.05
C VAL A 158 -5.51 -16.30 0.31
N PRO A 159 -5.76 -15.60 1.43
CA PRO A 159 -7.09 -15.21 1.87
C PRO A 159 -7.59 -13.95 1.13
N PHE A 160 -7.86 -14.07 -0.16
CA PHE A 160 -8.52 -13.01 -0.89
C PHE A 160 -9.93 -12.77 -0.33
N GLU A 161 -10.36 -11.52 -0.26
CA GLU A 161 -11.74 -11.17 0.11
C GLU A 161 -12.72 -11.47 -1.02
N ILE A 162 -13.98 -11.75 -0.69
CA ILE A 162 -15.06 -11.86 -1.68
C ILE A 162 -15.20 -10.52 -2.40
N GLY A 163 -15.25 -10.53 -3.73
CA GLY A 163 -15.23 -9.33 -4.57
C GLY A 163 -13.81 -8.95 -5.03
N ALA A 164 -12.76 -9.64 -4.60
CA ALA A 164 -11.41 -9.45 -5.13
C ALA A 164 -11.43 -9.55 -6.66
N LEU A 165 -10.82 -8.55 -7.32
CA LEU A 165 -10.72 -8.43 -8.77
C LEU A 165 -9.25 -8.45 -9.18
N ILE A 166 -8.91 -9.33 -10.13
CA ILE A 166 -7.59 -9.41 -10.76
C ILE A 166 -7.81 -9.57 -12.26
N ASN A 167 -7.08 -8.78 -13.05
CA ASN A 167 -7.11 -8.95 -14.51
C ASN A 167 -5.87 -9.71 -14.97
N VAL A 168 -6.02 -10.60 -15.93
CA VAL A 168 -4.91 -11.32 -16.58
C VAL A 168 -4.91 -10.97 -18.05
N THR A 169 -3.76 -10.54 -18.58
CA THR A 169 -3.61 -10.17 -20.00
C THR A 169 -2.46 -10.93 -20.62
N GLN A 170 -2.68 -11.56 -21.74
CA GLN A 170 -1.63 -12.19 -22.57
C GLN A 170 -1.02 -11.17 -23.52
N VAL A 171 0.11 -10.61 -23.17
CA VAL A 171 0.86 -9.64 -24.00
C VAL A 171 1.84 -10.37 -24.93
N GLY A 172 2.45 -11.45 -24.42
CA GLY A 172 3.39 -12.26 -25.18
C GLY A 172 2.74 -13.25 -26.15
N ALA A 173 3.57 -13.93 -26.93
CA ALA A 173 3.13 -14.98 -27.88
C ALA A 173 2.78 -16.30 -27.16
N GLY A 174 3.28 -16.53 -25.94
CA GLY A 174 3.02 -17.72 -25.17
C GLY A 174 1.57 -17.74 -24.66
N VAL A 175 0.91 -18.87 -24.80
CA VAL A 175 -0.48 -19.05 -24.33
C VAL A 175 -0.56 -18.86 -22.80
N ALA A 176 -1.41 -17.96 -22.35
CA ALA A 176 -1.71 -17.78 -20.95
C ALA A 176 -2.93 -18.62 -20.54
N THR A 177 -2.76 -19.52 -19.60
CA THR A 177 -3.82 -20.35 -19.05
C THR A 177 -4.06 -19.95 -17.61
N VAL A 178 -5.32 -19.69 -17.25
CA VAL A 178 -5.75 -19.53 -15.86
C VAL A 178 -6.27 -20.87 -15.37
N ALA A 179 -5.75 -21.34 -14.25
CA ALA A 179 -6.11 -22.61 -13.65
C ALA A 179 -6.44 -22.47 -12.17
N ALA A 180 -7.52 -23.05 -11.72
CA ALA A 180 -7.83 -23.16 -10.29
C ALA A 180 -7.06 -24.30 -9.65
N ALA A 181 -6.52 -24.09 -8.45
CA ALA A 181 -5.90 -25.15 -7.66
C ALA A 181 -6.93 -26.20 -7.21
N ALA A 182 -6.45 -27.34 -6.73
CA ALA A 182 -7.32 -28.39 -6.17
C ALA A 182 -8.22 -27.80 -5.07
N GLY A 183 -9.52 -28.08 -5.13
CA GLY A 183 -10.53 -27.59 -4.19
C GLY A 183 -11.11 -26.22 -4.56
N VAL A 184 -10.48 -25.46 -5.46
CA VAL A 184 -10.99 -24.19 -5.95
C VAL A 184 -11.82 -24.38 -7.19
N SER A 185 -12.95 -23.68 -7.30
CA SER A 185 -13.80 -23.68 -8.49
C SER A 185 -13.64 -22.43 -9.34
N LEU A 186 -13.61 -22.59 -10.65
CA LEU A 186 -13.61 -21.53 -11.64
C LEU A 186 -14.84 -21.68 -12.53
N ASN A 187 -15.72 -20.67 -12.58
CA ASN A 187 -17.04 -20.73 -13.25
C ASN A 187 -17.84 -21.99 -12.88
N GLY A 188 -17.75 -22.49 -11.63
CA GLY A 188 -18.43 -23.68 -11.15
C GLY A 188 -17.73 -25.01 -11.46
N VAL A 189 -16.60 -25.00 -12.18
CA VAL A 189 -15.79 -26.20 -12.45
C VAL A 189 -14.68 -26.31 -11.41
N THR A 190 -14.65 -27.40 -10.61
CA THR A 190 -13.61 -27.64 -9.61
C THR A 190 -12.28 -27.94 -10.28
N ALA A 191 -11.21 -27.30 -9.82
CA ALA A 191 -9.89 -27.34 -10.45
C ALA A 191 -9.93 -27.00 -11.97
N GLY A 192 -10.92 -26.19 -12.35
CA GLY A 192 -11.14 -25.81 -13.74
C GLY A 192 -10.04 -24.93 -14.29
N SER A 193 -9.83 -24.99 -15.59
CA SER A 193 -8.85 -24.17 -16.30
C SER A 193 -9.39 -23.65 -17.62
N VAL A 194 -8.83 -22.55 -18.10
CA VAL A 194 -9.13 -21.98 -19.41
C VAL A 194 -7.98 -21.14 -19.92
N ALA A 195 -7.66 -21.26 -21.20
CA ALA A 195 -6.68 -20.40 -21.87
C ALA A 195 -7.32 -19.07 -22.31
N LEU A 196 -6.52 -18.01 -22.38
CA LEU A 196 -6.89 -16.80 -23.08
C LEU A 196 -6.89 -17.05 -24.60
N SER A 197 -7.68 -16.30 -25.35
CA SER A 197 -7.92 -16.55 -26.78
C SER A 197 -6.73 -16.23 -27.69
N GLY A 198 -5.70 -15.57 -27.18
CA GLY A 198 -4.49 -15.23 -27.91
C GLY A 198 -3.78 -13.98 -27.40
N GLN A 199 -2.80 -13.52 -28.14
CA GLN A 199 -2.05 -12.31 -27.83
C GLN A 199 -3.00 -11.09 -27.71
N TRP A 200 -2.79 -10.27 -26.70
CA TRP A 200 -3.64 -9.13 -26.30
C TRP A 200 -5.03 -9.51 -25.78
N ALA A 201 -5.32 -10.78 -25.62
CA ALA A 201 -6.51 -11.21 -24.91
C ALA A 201 -6.36 -10.94 -23.41
N GLY A 202 -7.46 -10.50 -22.80
CA GLY A 202 -7.54 -10.26 -21.36
C GLY A 202 -8.80 -10.89 -20.76
N ALA A 203 -8.71 -11.24 -19.49
CA ALA A 203 -9.85 -11.72 -18.70
C ALA A 203 -9.78 -11.18 -17.27
N ALA A 204 -10.95 -10.92 -16.71
CA ALA A 204 -11.13 -10.52 -15.32
C ALA A 204 -11.48 -11.75 -14.46
N LEU A 205 -10.80 -11.89 -13.35
CA LEU A 205 -11.04 -12.85 -12.29
C LEU A 205 -11.75 -12.15 -11.13
N VAL A 206 -12.87 -12.68 -10.69
CA VAL A 206 -13.62 -12.14 -9.54
C VAL A 206 -13.88 -13.25 -8.54
N LYS A 207 -13.47 -13.05 -7.28
CA LYS A 207 -13.81 -13.98 -6.21
C LYS A 207 -15.27 -13.85 -5.82
N ARG A 208 -16.02 -14.97 -5.86
CA ARG A 208 -17.47 -15.01 -5.64
C ARG A 208 -17.85 -15.62 -4.29
N GLY A 209 -16.96 -16.40 -3.69
CA GLY A 209 -17.19 -17.10 -2.42
C GLY A 209 -15.94 -17.79 -1.95
N ALA A 210 -16.02 -18.56 -0.86
CA ALA A 210 -14.91 -19.39 -0.41
C ALA A 210 -14.53 -20.36 -1.52
N ASP A 211 -13.25 -20.35 -1.92
CA ASP A 211 -12.70 -21.17 -3.02
C ASP A 211 -13.52 -21.16 -4.32
N ALA A 212 -14.27 -20.06 -4.58
CA ALA A 212 -15.12 -19.93 -5.77
C ALA A 212 -14.80 -18.63 -6.52
N TRP A 213 -14.39 -18.78 -7.78
CA TRP A 213 -14.02 -17.68 -8.66
C TRP A 213 -14.81 -17.69 -9.97
N ALA A 214 -15.01 -16.54 -10.53
CA ALA A 214 -15.51 -16.37 -11.88
C ALA A 214 -14.42 -15.75 -12.77
N ILE A 215 -14.35 -16.22 -14.02
CA ILE A 215 -13.53 -15.63 -15.07
C ILE A 215 -14.42 -15.20 -16.23
N GLN A 216 -14.18 -13.98 -16.73
CA GLN A 216 -14.89 -13.41 -17.88
C GLN A 216 -13.89 -12.63 -18.74
N GLY A 217 -13.99 -12.77 -20.04
CA GLY A 217 -13.11 -12.05 -20.97
C GLY A 217 -12.94 -12.78 -22.29
N ALA A 218 -11.82 -12.51 -22.97
CA ALA A 218 -11.45 -13.14 -24.22
C ALA A 218 -10.81 -14.51 -23.98
N LEU A 219 -11.66 -15.54 -23.82
CA LEU A 219 -11.27 -16.92 -23.54
C LEU A 219 -11.26 -17.77 -24.80
N ALA A 220 -10.38 -18.80 -24.84
CA ALA A 220 -10.26 -19.74 -25.96
C ALA A 220 -11.40 -20.76 -26.01
N GLY A 221 -12.22 -20.83 -24.95
CA GLY A 221 -13.35 -21.76 -24.85
C GLY A 221 -14.03 -21.66 -23.49
N ALA A 222 -14.80 -22.68 -23.13
CA ALA A 222 -15.35 -22.82 -21.79
C ALA A 222 -14.28 -23.27 -20.79
N VAL A 223 -14.52 -23.02 -19.49
CA VAL A 223 -13.71 -23.60 -18.42
C VAL A 223 -13.93 -25.12 -18.40
N THR A 224 -12.85 -25.87 -18.36
CA THR A 224 -12.85 -27.35 -18.38
C THR A 224 -12.06 -27.89 -17.21
#